data_86a85ccf6f7e011893a1d42d9d850b7d
#
_entry.id   86a85ccf6f7e011893a1d42d9d850b7d
#
_cell.length_a   1.000
_cell.length_b   1.000
_cell.length_c   1.000
_cell.angle_alpha   90.00
_cell.angle_beta   90.00
_cell.angle_gamma   90.00
#
_symmetry.space_group_name_H-M   'P 1'
#
loop_
_entity.id
_entity.type
_entity.pdbx_description
1 polymer ?
#
loop_
_entity_poly.entity_id
_entity_poly.type
_entity_poly.pdbx_seq_one_letter_code
_entity_poly.pdbx_strand_id
1 'polypeptide(L)'
;MANFNLSEYETVEERHGRALAAYPDLRCVVRNHTTPADRAASTWVVEARVYLNADEQEKDLPKATEWAFEVDGVGMANKTSALENACTSSLGRALRWALAGSKGPSAAEMAKVARGVTPVTRDWVAESEQLTDVDALRLLWGEAKAAKASEEILTGVKARAERVESDSRISEGTSGSVPASPAKKQPK
;
A
#
# COMPACT_ATOMS: atom_id res chain seq x y z
N MET A 1 9.81 6.88 20.98
CA MET A 1 10.10 5.85 19.97
C MET A 1 10.65 4.64 20.67
N ALA A 2 10.08 3.45 20.45
CA ALA A 2 10.63 2.24 21.02
C ALA A 2 12.00 1.97 20.36
N ASN A 3 13.03 1.88 21.16
CA ASN A 3 14.39 1.61 20.68
C ASN A 3 14.53 0.10 20.56
N PHE A 4 14.31 -0.46 19.36
CA PHE A 4 14.47 -1.88 19.09
C PHE A 4 15.96 -2.18 18.87
N ASN A 5 16.52 -3.07 19.69
CA ASN A 5 17.85 -3.58 19.46
C ASN A 5 17.79 -4.70 18.41
N LEU A 6 18.15 -4.38 17.17
CA LEU A 6 18.09 -5.33 16.05
C LEU A 6 19.01 -6.53 16.22
N SER A 7 20.06 -6.43 17.04
CA SER A 7 20.98 -7.55 17.31
C SER A 7 20.36 -8.68 18.16
N GLU A 8 19.18 -8.42 18.75
CA GLU A 8 18.44 -9.43 19.51
C GLU A 8 17.53 -10.29 18.63
N TYR A 9 17.38 -9.90 17.36
CA TYR A 9 16.51 -10.58 16.41
C TYR A 9 17.32 -11.42 15.43
N GLU A 10 16.86 -12.65 15.20
CA GLU A 10 17.45 -13.57 14.25
C GLU A 10 17.29 -13.05 12.82
N THR A 11 18.36 -13.04 12.03
CA THR A 11 18.29 -12.74 10.59
C THR A 11 17.60 -13.87 9.83
N VAL A 12 17.19 -13.62 8.58
CA VAL A 12 16.60 -14.67 7.73
C VAL A 12 17.65 -15.71 7.37
N GLU A 13 18.91 -15.29 7.18
CA GLU A 13 20.06 -16.15 6.88
C GLU A 13 20.40 -17.08 8.06
N GLU A 14 20.43 -16.55 9.29
CA GLU A 14 20.65 -17.34 10.50
C GLU A 14 19.53 -18.37 10.70
N ARG A 15 18.28 -17.95 10.47
CA ARG A 15 17.10 -18.81 10.54
C ARG A 15 17.17 -19.93 9.50
N HIS A 16 17.55 -19.59 8.26
CA HIS A 16 17.73 -20.56 7.19
C HIS A 16 18.88 -21.53 7.50
N GLY A 17 20.02 -21.04 8.00
CA GLY A 17 21.13 -21.88 8.44
C GLY A 17 20.74 -22.86 9.54
N ARG A 18 19.96 -22.41 10.52
CA ARG A 18 19.42 -23.26 11.58
C ARG A 18 18.42 -24.30 11.04
N ALA A 19 17.63 -23.91 10.03
CA ALA A 19 16.70 -24.82 9.37
C ALA A 19 17.44 -25.94 8.63
N LEU A 20 18.49 -25.61 7.87
CA LEU A 20 19.33 -26.58 7.18
C LEU A 20 20.09 -27.52 8.16
N ALA A 21 20.51 -27.01 9.32
CA ALA A 21 21.11 -27.82 10.35
C ALA A 21 20.14 -28.88 10.94
N ALA A 22 18.86 -28.51 11.08
CA ALA A 22 17.81 -29.39 11.57
C ALA A 22 17.27 -30.34 10.47
N TYR A 23 17.20 -29.85 9.24
CA TYR A 23 16.64 -30.55 8.08
C TYR A 23 17.59 -30.37 6.88
N PRO A 24 18.61 -31.25 6.71
CA PRO A 24 19.62 -31.08 5.66
C PRO A 24 19.10 -31.10 4.23
N ASP A 25 17.94 -31.70 3.98
CA ASP A 25 17.22 -31.66 2.68
C ASP A 25 16.11 -30.61 2.58
N LEU A 26 16.15 -29.62 3.47
CA LEU A 26 15.19 -28.53 3.46
C LEU A 26 15.22 -27.76 2.12
N ARG A 27 14.05 -27.41 1.62
CA ARG A 27 13.86 -26.69 0.37
C ARG A 27 12.99 -25.48 0.59
N CYS A 28 13.43 -24.35 0.05
CA CYS A 28 12.68 -23.10 0.05
C CYS A 28 12.38 -22.68 -1.39
N VAL A 29 11.14 -22.33 -1.64
CA VAL A 29 10.68 -21.82 -2.94
C VAL A 29 9.98 -20.48 -2.71
N VAL A 30 10.41 -19.46 -3.44
CA VAL A 30 9.73 -18.16 -3.46
C VAL A 30 9.09 -17.97 -4.83
N ARG A 31 7.80 -17.67 -4.85
CA ARG A 31 7.02 -17.50 -6.07
C ARG A 31 6.49 -16.06 -6.14
N ASN A 32 6.63 -15.45 -7.32
CA ASN A 32 6.05 -14.15 -7.60
C ASN A 32 4.58 -14.33 -8.03
N HIS A 33 3.66 -13.76 -7.28
CA HIS A 33 2.22 -13.75 -7.56
C HIS A 33 1.68 -12.38 -7.95
N THR A 34 2.58 -11.44 -8.20
CA THR A 34 2.23 -10.07 -8.59
C THR A 34 1.40 -10.05 -9.87
N THR A 35 0.20 -9.51 -9.79
CA THR A 35 -0.69 -9.33 -10.93
C THR A 35 -0.40 -8.00 -11.67
N PRO A 36 -0.92 -7.81 -12.89
CA PRO A 36 -0.86 -6.50 -13.55
C PRO A 36 -1.51 -5.36 -12.74
N ALA A 37 -2.58 -5.66 -11.97
CA ALA A 37 -3.22 -4.68 -11.09
C ALA A 37 -2.31 -4.29 -9.93
N ASP A 38 -1.61 -5.26 -9.31
CA ASP A 38 -0.62 -4.98 -8.26
C ASP A 38 0.50 -4.11 -8.81
N ARG A 39 0.99 -4.40 -10.03
CA ARG A 39 2.03 -3.58 -10.68
C ARG A 39 1.57 -2.17 -10.99
N ALA A 40 0.31 -1.98 -11.38
CA ALA A 40 -0.28 -0.65 -11.53
C ALA A 40 -0.30 0.15 -10.21
N ALA A 41 -0.42 -0.56 -9.08
CA ALA A 41 -0.29 -0.01 -7.72
C ALA A 41 1.15 -0.04 -7.20
N SER A 42 2.16 -0.22 -8.06
CA SER A 42 3.58 -0.31 -7.69
C SER A 42 3.89 -1.36 -6.62
N THR A 43 3.06 -2.40 -6.53
CA THR A 43 3.13 -3.44 -5.49
C THR A 43 3.75 -4.72 -6.04
N TRP A 44 4.54 -5.39 -5.20
CA TRP A 44 5.04 -6.74 -5.39
C TRP A 44 4.37 -7.66 -4.37
N VAL A 45 3.88 -8.81 -4.84
CA VAL A 45 3.24 -9.83 -3.99
C VAL A 45 3.97 -11.15 -4.21
N VAL A 46 4.49 -11.74 -3.15
CA VAL A 46 5.27 -12.97 -3.19
C VAL A 46 4.82 -13.97 -2.14
N GLU A 47 4.96 -15.25 -2.46
CA GLU A 47 4.70 -16.38 -1.59
C GLU A 47 6.01 -17.14 -1.36
N ALA A 48 6.30 -17.50 -0.13
CA ALA A 48 7.37 -18.43 0.21
C ALA A 48 6.80 -19.74 0.73
N ARG A 49 7.33 -20.86 0.26
CA ARG A 49 7.01 -22.21 0.71
C ARG A 49 8.27 -22.88 1.23
N VAL A 50 8.15 -23.54 2.37
CA VAL A 50 9.22 -24.32 3.00
C VAL A 50 8.79 -25.78 3.05
N TYR A 51 9.62 -26.66 2.52
CA TYR A 51 9.47 -28.11 2.53
C TYR A 51 10.64 -28.70 3.33
N LEU A 52 10.37 -29.69 4.17
CA LEU A 52 11.42 -30.30 4.98
C LEU A 52 12.31 -31.27 4.18
N ASN A 53 11.82 -31.73 3.02
CA ASN A 53 12.53 -32.66 2.14
C ASN A 53 12.00 -32.59 0.69
N ALA A 54 12.64 -33.35 -0.21
CA ALA A 54 12.26 -33.43 -1.62
C ALA A 54 10.87 -34.04 -1.83
N ASP A 55 10.48 -35.04 -1.05
CA ASP A 55 9.19 -35.72 -1.17
C ASP A 55 8.02 -34.76 -0.88
N GLU A 56 8.15 -33.90 0.13
CA GLU A 56 7.16 -32.86 0.44
C GLU A 56 7.05 -31.86 -0.71
N GLN A 57 8.18 -31.50 -1.31
CA GLN A 57 8.19 -30.58 -2.46
C GLN A 57 7.54 -31.21 -3.69
N GLU A 58 7.82 -32.49 -4.00
CA GLU A 58 7.25 -33.20 -5.14
C GLU A 58 5.72 -33.32 -5.02
N LYS A 59 5.23 -33.56 -3.80
CA LYS A 59 3.79 -33.66 -3.50
C LYS A 59 3.10 -32.30 -3.32
N ASP A 60 3.85 -31.18 -3.41
CA ASP A 60 3.42 -29.82 -3.10
C ASP A 60 2.73 -29.71 -1.73
N LEU A 61 3.30 -30.35 -0.73
CA LEU A 61 2.85 -30.35 0.67
C LEU A 61 3.84 -29.54 1.54
N PRO A 62 3.85 -28.21 1.45
CA PRO A 62 4.79 -27.39 2.21
C PRO A 62 4.53 -27.49 3.71
N LYS A 63 5.59 -27.57 4.51
CA LYS A 63 5.55 -27.50 5.96
C LYS A 63 5.01 -26.14 6.43
N ALA A 64 5.36 -25.09 5.69
CA ALA A 64 4.88 -23.72 5.93
C ALA A 64 4.78 -22.96 4.63
N THR A 65 3.77 -22.09 4.55
CA THR A 65 3.56 -21.12 3.47
C THR A 65 3.28 -19.77 4.07
N GLU A 66 3.93 -18.73 3.54
CA GLU A 66 3.72 -17.35 3.97
C GLU A 66 3.80 -16.38 2.81
N TRP A 67 3.10 -15.27 2.98
CA TRP A 67 3.01 -14.22 1.98
C TRP A 67 3.63 -12.93 2.49
N ALA A 68 4.18 -12.15 1.56
CA ALA A 68 4.58 -10.78 1.81
C ALA A 68 4.26 -9.90 0.60
N PHE A 69 4.06 -8.62 0.85
CA PHE A 69 4.00 -7.62 -0.20
C PHE A 69 4.87 -6.42 0.17
N GLU A 70 5.38 -5.74 -0.85
CA GLU A 70 6.12 -4.49 -0.73
C GLU A 70 5.74 -3.54 -1.85
N VAL A 71 5.84 -2.24 -1.59
CA VAL A 71 5.50 -1.19 -2.55
C VAL A 71 6.76 -0.45 -2.96
N ASP A 72 6.97 -0.28 -4.27
CA ASP A 72 8.12 0.46 -4.80
C ASP A 72 8.14 1.90 -4.25
N GLY A 73 9.31 2.36 -3.86
CA GLY A 73 9.51 3.72 -3.36
C GLY A 73 9.08 3.97 -1.92
N VAL A 74 8.34 3.06 -1.29
CA VAL A 74 7.89 3.21 0.11
C VAL A 74 9.02 2.86 1.08
N GLY A 75 9.57 3.87 1.73
CA GLY A 75 10.74 3.75 2.60
C GLY A 75 12.06 3.61 1.84
N MET A 76 13.18 3.80 2.55
CA MET A 76 14.52 3.80 1.95
C MET A 76 14.88 2.46 1.27
N ALA A 77 14.50 1.34 1.88
CA ALA A 77 14.83 0.01 1.38
C ALA A 77 14.08 -0.35 0.08
N ASN A 78 12.85 0.15 -0.10
CA ASN A 78 12.02 -0.18 -1.26
C ASN A 78 12.22 0.78 -2.46
N LYS A 79 13.14 1.75 -2.37
CA LYS A 79 13.45 2.60 -3.53
C LYS A 79 13.98 1.81 -4.73
N THR A 80 14.74 0.74 -4.46
CA THR A 80 15.39 -0.08 -5.49
C THR A 80 15.20 -1.58 -5.29
N SER A 81 14.70 -2.04 -4.14
CA SER A 81 14.75 -3.45 -3.71
C SER A 81 13.43 -3.96 -3.14
N ALA A 82 12.28 -3.42 -3.57
CA ALA A 82 10.98 -3.81 -3.04
C ALA A 82 10.69 -5.32 -3.25
N LEU A 83 10.98 -5.85 -4.44
CA LEU A 83 10.82 -7.28 -4.70
C LEU A 83 11.72 -8.15 -3.81
N GLU A 84 13.00 -7.80 -3.66
CA GLU A 84 13.94 -8.52 -2.80
C GLU A 84 13.47 -8.50 -1.34
N ASN A 85 13.01 -7.35 -0.87
CA ASN A 85 12.46 -7.20 0.48
C ASN A 85 11.20 -8.04 0.70
N ALA A 86 10.32 -8.14 -0.30
CA ALA A 86 9.15 -9.00 -0.25
C ALA A 86 9.56 -10.48 -0.18
N CYS A 87 10.54 -10.90 -0.99
CA CYS A 87 11.07 -12.27 -0.97
C CYS A 87 11.68 -12.63 0.39
N THR A 88 12.55 -11.77 0.92
CA THR A 88 13.18 -11.97 2.23
C THR A 88 12.15 -12.04 3.36
N SER A 89 11.14 -11.17 3.33
CA SER A 89 10.08 -11.14 4.33
C SER A 89 9.20 -12.38 4.31
N SER A 90 8.76 -12.82 3.13
CA SER A 90 7.95 -14.04 3.01
C SER A 90 8.72 -15.28 3.47
N LEU A 91 9.98 -15.40 3.04
CA LEU A 91 10.85 -16.51 3.43
C LEU A 91 11.10 -16.54 4.94
N GLY A 92 11.44 -15.40 5.54
CA GLY A 92 11.67 -15.30 6.98
C GLY A 92 10.46 -15.72 7.81
N ARG A 93 9.25 -15.39 7.36
CA ARG A 93 8.00 -15.82 8.00
C ARG A 93 7.74 -17.32 7.82
N ALA A 94 7.90 -17.86 6.60
CA ALA A 94 7.69 -19.27 6.33
C ALA A 94 8.66 -20.14 7.15
N LEU A 95 9.93 -19.78 7.22
CA LEU A 95 10.92 -20.45 8.06
C LEU A 95 10.56 -20.41 9.54
N ARG A 96 9.99 -19.31 10.03
CA ARG A 96 9.52 -19.18 11.41
C ARG A 96 8.48 -20.24 11.77
N TRP A 97 7.53 -20.50 10.88
CA TRP A 97 6.47 -21.48 11.10
C TRP A 97 6.97 -22.92 10.90
N ALA A 98 7.91 -23.12 9.98
CA ALA A 98 8.50 -24.44 9.73
C ALA A 98 9.39 -24.94 10.90
N LEU A 99 9.98 -24.01 11.67
CA LEU A 99 10.94 -24.32 12.72
C LEU A 99 10.35 -24.15 14.12
N ALA A 100 10.52 -25.15 14.97
CA ALA A 100 10.25 -25.00 16.38
C ALA A 100 11.22 -24.00 17.04
N GLY A 101 10.73 -23.22 18.01
CA GLY A 101 11.58 -22.34 18.82
C GLY A 101 12.05 -21.05 18.13
N SER A 102 11.43 -20.63 17.03
CA SER A 102 11.68 -19.31 16.43
C SER A 102 11.25 -18.18 17.35
N LYS A 103 12.16 -17.25 17.60
CA LYS A 103 11.94 -16.10 18.49
C LYS A 103 11.31 -14.94 17.71
N GLY A 104 9.98 -14.90 17.59
CA GLY A 104 9.29 -13.73 17.07
C GLY A 104 9.60 -13.31 15.62
N PRO A 105 9.40 -12.05 15.27
CA PRO A 105 9.71 -11.52 13.95
C PRO A 105 11.21 -11.59 13.64
N SER A 106 11.59 -11.62 12.36
CA SER A 106 13.00 -11.53 11.96
C SER A 106 13.56 -10.12 12.18
N ALA A 107 14.88 -9.98 12.23
CA ALA A 107 15.55 -8.69 12.30
C ALA A 107 15.11 -7.76 11.15
N ALA A 108 14.89 -8.31 9.94
CA ALA A 108 14.40 -7.55 8.77
C ALA A 108 12.96 -7.00 9.00
N GLU A 109 12.07 -7.79 9.59
CA GLU A 109 10.71 -7.36 9.93
C GLU A 109 10.73 -6.26 11.01
N MET A 110 11.56 -6.42 12.04
CA MET A 110 11.72 -5.41 13.08
C MET A 110 12.37 -4.13 12.58
N ALA A 111 13.30 -4.22 11.64
CA ALA A 111 13.87 -3.06 10.97
C ALA A 111 12.83 -2.27 10.15
N LYS A 112 11.80 -2.92 9.60
CA LYS A 112 10.68 -2.25 8.95
C LYS A 112 9.84 -1.46 9.96
N VAL A 113 9.54 -2.05 11.10
CA VAL A 113 8.81 -1.37 12.19
C VAL A 113 9.60 -0.19 12.74
N ALA A 114 10.91 -0.35 12.95
CA ALA A 114 11.80 0.71 13.45
C ALA A 114 11.92 1.88 12.48
N ARG A 115 11.88 1.61 11.16
CA ARG A 115 11.90 2.66 10.12
C ARG A 115 10.59 3.44 10.03
N GLY A 116 9.56 3.04 10.74
CA GLY A 116 8.20 3.52 10.60
C GLY A 116 7.64 3.10 9.24
N VAL A 117 6.53 2.41 9.22
CA VAL A 117 5.70 2.38 8.03
C VAL A 117 5.27 3.83 7.86
N THR A 118 5.94 4.58 6.97
CA THR A 118 5.35 5.80 6.47
C THR A 118 4.07 5.32 5.78
N PRO A 119 2.88 5.64 6.27
CA PRO A 119 1.68 5.31 5.54
C PRO A 119 1.93 5.80 4.12
N VAL A 120 1.50 5.03 3.12
CA VAL A 120 1.37 5.56 1.76
C VAL A 120 0.64 6.88 1.95
N THR A 121 1.34 7.98 1.82
CA THR A 121 0.76 9.30 2.00
C THR A 121 -0.16 9.46 0.80
N ARG A 122 -1.44 9.15 1.00
CA ARG A 122 -2.49 9.42 0.04
C ARG A 122 -2.34 10.90 -0.32
N ASP A 123 -2.16 11.19 -1.60
CA ASP A 123 -2.03 12.57 -2.06
C ASP A 123 -3.41 13.20 -2.12
N TRP A 124 -3.87 13.62 -0.95
CA TRP A 124 -5.17 14.24 -0.74
C TRP A 124 -5.38 15.46 -1.62
N VAL A 125 -4.32 16.19 -1.93
CA VAL A 125 -4.40 17.40 -2.77
C VAL A 125 -4.59 17.01 -4.23
N ALA A 126 -3.78 16.08 -4.76
CA ALA A 126 -3.94 15.59 -6.12
C ALA A 126 -5.30 14.92 -6.33
N GLU A 127 -5.79 14.16 -5.34
CA GLU A 127 -7.12 13.55 -5.38
C GLU A 127 -8.24 14.61 -5.37
N SER A 128 -8.10 15.67 -4.58
CA SER A 128 -9.07 16.75 -4.53
C SER A 128 -9.20 17.48 -5.87
N GLU A 129 -8.13 17.62 -6.64
CA GLU A 129 -8.16 18.28 -7.95
C GLU A 129 -8.96 17.48 -9.00
N GLN A 130 -9.14 16.17 -8.82
CA GLN A 130 -9.92 15.30 -9.69
C GLN A 130 -11.42 15.33 -9.38
N LEU A 131 -11.81 15.86 -8.22
CA LEU A 131 -13.20 15.92 -7.77
C LEU A 131 -13.86 17.23 -8.21
N THR A 132 -15.07 17.09 -8.74
CA THR A 132 -15.93 18.20 -9.20
C THR A 132 -17.21 18.35 -8.38
N ASP A 133 -17.41 17.47 -7.40
CA ASP A 133 -18.57 17.47 -6.50
C ASP A 133 -18.16 17.93 -5.09
N VAL A 134 -18.92 18.87 -4.54
CA VAL A 134 -18.64 19.48 -3.22
C VAL A 134 -18.80 18.47 -2.09
N ASP A 135 -19.77 17.57 -2.18
CA ASP A 135 -20.00 16.59 -1.12
C ASP A 135 -18.91 15.52 -1.11
N ALA A 136 -18.41 15.11 -2.29
CA ALA A 136 -17.24 14.26 -2.40
C ALA A 136 -15.98 14.93 -1.80
N LEU A 137 -15.78 16.22 -2.01
CA LEU A 137 -14.67 16.97 -1.42
C LEU A 137 -14.79 17.11 0.11
N ARG A 138 -16.01 17.24 0.64
CA ARG A 138 -16.25 17.24 2.09
C ARG A 138 -15.92 15.88 2.72
N LEU A 139 -16.29 14.78 2.06
CA LEU A 139 -15.93 13.43 2.49
C LEU A 139 -14.41 13.25 2.48
N LEU A 140 -13.75 13.64 1.40
CA LEU A 140 -12.29 13.58 1.28
C LEU A 140 -11.59 14.36 2.39
N TRP A 141 -12.09 15.56 2.72
CA TRP A 141 -11.56 16.35 3.83
C TRP A 141 -11.74 15.65 5.18
N GLY A 142 -12.91 15.03 5.41
CA GLY A 142 -13.17 14.25 6.62
C GLY A 142 -12.21 13.07 6.78
N GLU A 143 -11.95 12.35 5.70
CA GLU A 143 -10.98 11.24 5.67
C GLU A 143 -9.54 11.73 5.93
N ALA A 144 -9.12 12.83 5.28
CA ALA A 144 -7.81 13.42 5.50
C ALA A 144 -7.61 13.85 6.97
N LYS A 145 -8.66 14.45 7.57
CA LYS A 145 -8.66 14.83 8.98
C LYS A 145 -8.56 13.62 9.92
N ALA A 146 -9.32 12.55 9.64
CA ALA A 146 -9.26 11.30 10.40
C ALA A 146 -7.88 10.63 10.30
N ALA A 147 -7.23 10.74 9.13
CA ALA A 147 -5.87 10.28 8.89
C ALA A 147 -4.78 11.19 9.49
N LYS A 148 -5.15 12.27 10.19
CA LYS A 148 -4.24 13.27 10.76
C LYS A 148 -3.31 13.91 9.72
N ALA A 149 -3.82 14.19 8.52
CA ALA A 149 -3.11 14.95 7.50
C ALA A 149 -2.70 16.34 8.03
N SER A 150 -1.66 16.92 7.45
CA SER A 150 -1.18 18.25 7.87
C SER A 150 -2.23 19.34 7.62
N GLU A 151 -2.13 20.43 8.39
CA GLU A 151 -3.06 21.55 8.27
C GLU A 151 -3.01 22.20 6.87
N GLU A 152 -1.84 22.16 6.23
CA GLU A 152 -1.64 22.60 4.85
C GLU A 152 -2.48 21.80 3.85
N ILE A 153 -2.47 20.44 3.99
CA ILE A 153 -3.28 19.54 3.16
C ILE A 153 -4.78 19.80 3.38
N LEU A 154 -5.20 19.88 4.65
CA LEU A 154 -6.62 20.14 4.98
C LEU A 154 -7.10 21.49 4.42
N THR A 155 -6.25 22.50 4.46
CA THR A 155 -6.53 23.83 3.86
C THR A 155 -6.61 23.74 2.34
N GLY A 156 -5.73 23.00 1.68
CA GLY A 156 -5.75 22.78 0.23
C GLY A 156 -7.04 22.11 -0.25
N VAL A 157 -7.46 21.02 0.39
CA VAL A 157 -8.71 20.32 0.06
C VAL A 157 -9.94 21.23 0.29
N LYS A 158 -9.95 22.01 1.37
CA LYS A 158 -11.03 22.96 1.66
C LYS A 158 -11.10 24.07 0.61
N ALA A 159 -9.98 24.68 0.23
CA ALA A 159 -9.92 25.69 -0.81
C ALA A 159 -10.40 25.15 -2.17
N ARG A 160 -10.17 23.88 -2.47
CA ARG A 160 -10.71 23.23 -3.66
C ARG A 160 -12.24 23.15 -3.61
N ALA A 161 -12.83 22.76 -2.47
CA ALA A 161 -14.27 22.69 -2.29
C ALA A 161 -14.93 24.06 -2.48
N GLU A 162 -14.33 25.12 -1.93
CA GLU A 162 -14.82 26.50 -2.09
C GLU A 162 -14.79 26.97 -3.55
N ARG A 163 -13.77 26.60 -4.33
CA ARG A 163 -13.68 26.86 -5.77
C ARG A 163 -14.81 26.17 -6.54
N VAL A 164 -15.01 24.87 -6.32
CA VAL A 164 -16.06 24.09 -6.99
C VAL A 164 -17.45 24.64 -6.65
N GLU A 165 -17.69 25.03 -5.40
CA GLU A 165 -18.97 25.64 -4.98
C GLU A 165 -19.22 26.99 -5.66
N SER A 166 -18.20 27.84 -5.81
CA SER A 166 -18.30 29.10 -6.50
C SER A 166 -18.58 28.95 -7.99
N ASP A 167 -17.93 28.02 -8.65
CA ASP A 167 -18.10 27.73 -10.08
C ASP A 167 -19.52 27.20 -10.37
N SER A 168 -20.08 26.38 -9.47
CA SER A 168 -21.46 25.90 -9.59
C SER A 168 -22.50 27.03 -9.50
N ARG A 169 -22.28 27.97 -8.61
CA ARG A 169 -23.19 29.16 -8.47
C ARG A 169 -23.14 30.06 -9.69
N ILE A 170 -21.98 30.23 -10.33
CA ILE A 170 -21.83 31.03 -11.54
C ILE A 170 -22.58 30.39 -12.72
N SER A 171 -22.51 29.07 -12.86
CA SER A 171 -23.17 28.31 -13.93
C SER A 171 -24.70 28.35 -13.81
N GLU A 172 -25.25 28.32 -12.60
CA GLU A 172 -26.69 28.43 -12.35
C GLU A 172 -27.23 29.87 -12.61
N GLY A 173 -26.43 30.89 -12.32
CA GLY A 173 -26.79 32.30 -12.53
C GLY A 173 -26.87 32.73 -14.00
N THR A 174 -26.22 31.99 -14.91
CA THR A 174 -26.15 32.35 -16.35
C THR A 174 -27.31 31.73 -17.17
N SER A 175 -28.10 30.81 -16.60
CA SER A 175 -29.20 30.11 -17.29
C SER A 175 -30.53 30.85 -17.28
N GLY A 176 -30.61 32.08 -16.73
CA GLY A 176 -31.85 32.77 -16.39
C GLY A 176 -32.21 34.05 -17.18
N SER A 177 -31.75 34.28 -18.44
CA SER A 177 -32.27 35.38 -19.24
C SER A 177 -32.15 35.18 -20.75
N VAL A 178 -33.12 34.46 -21.32
CA VAL A 178 -33.44 34.62 -22.75
C VAL A 178 -34.52 35.68 -22.87
N PRO A 179 -34.26 36.87 -23.43
CA PRO A 179 -35.32 37.86 -23.67
C PRO A 179 -36.21 37.36 -24.81
N ALA A 180 -37.53 37.34 -24.52
CA ALA A 180 -38.57 37.03 -25.49
C ALA A 180 -38.52 37.99 -26.66
N SER A 181 -38.33 37.49 -27.87
CA SER A 181 -38.40 38.27 -29.12
C SER A 181 -39.84 38.74 -29.40
N PRO A 182 -40.07 40.00 -29.76
CA PRO A 182 -41.41 40.50 -30.03
C PRO A 182 -41.99 39.94 -31.32
N ALA A 183 -43.23 39.48 -31.23
CA ALA A 183 -44.01 38.99 -32.36
C ALA A 183 -44.23 40.06 -33.46
N LYS A 184 -43.79 39.78 -34.70
CA LYS A 184 -44.13 40.58 -35.87
C LYS A 184 -45.61 40.42 -36.20
N LYS A 185 -46.37 41.51 -36.13
CA LYS A 185 -47.73 41.68 -36.73
C LYS A 185 -47.61 41.64 -38.24
N GLN A 186 -48.35 40.77 -38.93
CA GLN A 186 -48.59 40.85 -40.38
C GLN A 186 -49.72 41.85 -40.66
N PRO A 187 -49.58 42.66 -41.73
CA PRO A 187 -50.71 43.48 -42.21
C PRO A 187 -51.62 42.68 -43.13
N LYS A 188 -52.91 43.15 -43.15
CA LYS A 188 -53.96 42.65 -44.04
C LYS A 188 -53.67 42.89 -45.52
#